data_f5ba24908bb2902b7141e513af0141d6
#
_entry.id   f5ba24908bb2902b7141e513af0141d6
#
_cell.length_a   1.000
_cell.length_b   1.000
_cell.length_c   1.000
_cell.angle_alpha   90.00
_cell.angle_beta   90.00
_cell.angle_gamma   90.00
#
_symmetry.space_group_name_H-M   'P 1'
#
loop_
_entity.id
_entity.type
_entity.pdbx_description
1 polymer ?
#
loop_
_entity_poly.entity_id
_entity_poly.type
_entity_poly.pdbx_seq_one_letter_code
_entity_poly.pdbx_strand_id
1 'polypeptide(L)'
;MFDLNKEVKEKLFNGLADWIIDKEPNYPSFAECKLWIRKQNSQYIITKNDEKEILMYLTYLPMSQKMNNVLYAKYLNQILTK
;
A
#
# COMPACT_ATOMS: atom_id res chain seq x y z
N MET A 1 12.42 -18.42 -13.38
CA MET A 1 11.42 -17.94 -14.32
C MET A 1 10.98 -16.54 -13.95
N PHE A 2 10.85 -15.67 -14.91
CA PHE A 2 10.47 -14.28 -14.68
C PHE A 2 8.99 -14.17 -14.38
N ASP A 3 8.65 -13.54 -13.25
CA ASP A 3 7.25 -13.37 -12.85
C ASP A 3 6.78 -11.94 -13.14
N LEU A 4 6.13 -11.76 -14.27
CA LEU A 4 5.61 -10.47 -14.70
C LEU A 4 4.58 -9.91 -13.72
N ASN A 5 3.76 -10.77 -13.14
CA ASN A 5 2.73 -10.33 -12.20
C ASN A 5 3.35 -9.72 -10.94
N LYS A 6 4.43 -10.30 -10.47
CA LYS A 6 5.12 -9.79 -9.29
C LYS A 6 5.71 -8.40 -9.55
N GLU A 7 6.34 -8.21 -10.70
CA GLU A 7 6.90 -6.91 -11.07
C GLU A 7 5.83 -5.85 -11.21
N VAL A 8 4.73 -6.19 -11.87
CA VAL A 8 3.61 -5.27 -12.05
C VAL A 8 3.07 -4.87 -10.68
N LYS A 9 2.88 -5.85 -9.78
CA LYS A 9 2.40 -5.59 -8.44
C LYS A 9 3.34 -4.65 -7.68
N GLU A 10 4.64 -4.91 -7.72
CA GLU A 10 5.61 -4.08 -7.01
C GLU A 10 5.54 -2.62 -7.47
N LYS A 11 5.49 -2.41 -8.78
CA LYS A 11 5.39 -1.05 -9.33
C LYS A 11 4.09 -0.37 -8.91
N LEU A 12 2.98 -1.10 -9.00
CA LEU A 12 1.68 -0.55 -8.62
C LEU A 12 1.64 -0.18 -7.15
N PHE A 13 2.14 -1.03 -6.28
CA PHE A 13 2.05 -0.80 -4.85
C PHE A 13 3.06 0.24 -4.37
N ASN A 14 4.23 0.32 -4.99
CA ASN A 14 5.16 1.41 -4.71
C ASN A 14 4.54 2.76 -5.10
N GLY A 15 3.93 2.82 -6.27
CA GLY A 15 3.24 4.03 -6.71
C GLY A 15 2.05 4.36 -5.84
N LEU A 16 1.31 3.34 -5.39
CA LEU A 16 0.18 3.54 -4.49
C LEU A 16 0.62 4.14 -3.16
N ALA A 17 1.70 3.64 -2.60
CA ALA A 17 2.24 4.16 -1.35
C ALA A 17 2.61 5.64 -1.50
N ASP A 18 3.30 5.99 -2.57
CA ASP A 18 3.66 7.38 -2.84
C ASP A 18 2.43 8.26 -3.01
N TRP A 19 1.41 7.74 -3.70
CA TRP A 19 0.17 8.48 -3.93
C TRP A 19 -0.58 8.73 -2.63
N ILE A 20 -0.62 7.73 -1.72
CA ILE A 20 -1.26 7.89 -0.42
C ILE A 20 -0.57 8.97 0.39
N ILE A 21 0.75 8.92 0.46
CA ILE A 21 1.53 9.89 1.23
C ILE A 21 1.34 11.30 0.68
N ASP A 22 1.26 11.42 -0.64
CA ASP A 22 1.12 12.70 -1.32
C ASP A 22 -0.25 13.36 -1.05
N LYS A 23 -1.23 12.59 -0.59
CA LYS A 23 -2.58 13.10 -0.31
C LYS A 23 -2.72 13.70 1.09
N GLU A 24 -1.67 13.67 1.91
CA GLU A 24 -1.74 14.23 3.25
C GLU A 24 -2.27 15.66 3.24
N PRO A 25 -3.16 16.05 4.19
CA PRO A 25 -3.71 15.28 5.30
C PRO A 25 -4.97 14.48 4.95
N ASN A 26 -5.46 14.57 3.73
CA ASN A 26 -6.72 13.94 3.31
C ASN A 26 -6.42 12.62 2.60
N TYR A 27 -6.10 11.59 3.38
CA TYR A 27 -5.75 10.29 2.83
C TYR A 27 -6.94 9.65 2.13
N PRO A 28 -6.70 8.91 1.03
CA PRO A 28 -7.78 8.27 0.29
C PRO A 28 -8.41 7.13 1.07
N SER A 29 -9.65 6.79 0.70
CA SER A 29 -10.32 5.62 1.26
C SER A 29 -9.80 4.33 0.61
N PHE A 30 -10.18 3.19 1.20
CA PHE A 30 -9.86 1.89 0.64
C PHE A 30 -10.39 1.75 -0.80
N ALA A 31 -11.64 2.16 -1.03
CA ALA A 31 -12.24 2.11 -2.36
C ALA A 31 -11.48 2.98 -3.36
N GLU A 32 -11.05 4.16 -2.93
CA GLU A 32 -10.28 5.06 -3.79
C GLU A 32 -8.93 4.46 -4.16
N CYS A 33 -8.29 3.75 -3.24
CA CYS A 33 -7.03 3.07 -3.53
C CYS A 33 -7.21 1.99 -4.58
N LYS A 34 -8.28 1.22 -4.50
CA LYS A 34 -8.57 0.19 -5.50
C LYS A 34 -8.84 0.81 -6.86
N LEU A 35 -9.58 1.92 -6.89
CA LEU A 35 -9.83 2.64 -8.14
C LEU A 35 -8.52 3.16 -8.74
N TRP A 36 -7.63 3.69 -7.91
CA TRP A 36 -6.34 4.17 -8.39
C TRP A 36 -5.56 3.06 -9.08
N ILE A 37 -5.51 1.87 -8.46
CA ILE A 37 -4.82 0.72 -9.05
C ILE A 37 -5.43 0.36 -10.40
N ARG A 38 -6.76 0.33 -10.49
CA ARG A 38 -7.44 -0.01 -11.75
C ARG A 38 -7.19 1.03 -12.83
N LYS A 39 -7.05 2.29 -12.47
CA LYS A 39 -6.71 3.34 -13.43
C LYS A 39 -5.30 3.19 -13.97
N GLN A 40 -4.37 2.74 -13.12
CA GLN A 40 -3.00 2.52 -13.56
C GLN A 40 -2.87 1.28 -14.45
N ASN A 41 -3.63 0.24 -14.12
CA ASN A 41 -3.60 -1.01 -14.90
C ASN A 41 -4.95 -1.69 -14.78
N SER A 42 -5.79 -1.53 -15.81
CA SER A 42 -7.15 -2.07 -15.81
C SER A 42 -7.20 -3.60 -15.83
N GLN A 43 -6.10 -4.23 -16.21
CA GLN A 43 -6.05 -5.69 -16.29
C GLN A 43 -5.55 -6.34 -15.01
N TYR A 44 -5.05 -5.55 -14.07
CA TYR A 44 -4.56 -6.08 -12.81
C TYR A 44 -5.73 -6.51 -11.92
N ILE A 45 -5.64 -7.74 -11.42
CA ILE A 45 -6.68 -8.31 -10.55
C ILE A 45 -6.25 -8.13 -9.10
N ILE A 46 -7.03 -7.39 -8.34
CA ILE A 46 -6.76 -7.13 -6.93
C ILE A 46 -7.17 -8.36 -6.11
N THR A 47 -6.20 -9.01 -5.49
CA THR A 47 -6.45 -10.20 -4.67
C THR A 47 -6.82 -9.81 -3.25
N LYS A 48 -7.25 -10.79 -2.44
CA LYS A 48 -7.53 -10.54 -1.02
C LYS A 48 -6.27 -10.15 -0.27
N ASN A 49 -5.12 -10.71 -0.63
CA ASN A 49 -3.85 -10.30 -0.03
C ASN A 49 -3.53 -8.85 -0.38
N ASP A 50 -3.80 -8.45 -1.62
CA ASP A 50 -3.60 -7.08 -2.03
C ASP A 50 -4.48 -6.12 -1.24
N GLU A 51 -5.72 -6.52 -0.98
CA GLU A 51 -6.63 -5.71 -0.17
C GLU A 51 -6.10 -5.53 1.25
N LYS A 52 -5.53 -6.58 1.83
CA LYS A 52 -4.90 -6.48 3.14
C LYS A 52 -3.72 -5.51 3.13
N GLU A 53 -2.90 -5.57 2.08
CA GLU A 53 -1.76 -4.66 1.94
C GLU A 53 -2.21 -3.21 1.82
N ILE A 54 -3.29 -2.96 1.07
CA ILE A 54 -3.86 -1.62 0.94
C ILE A 54 -4.31 -1.10 2.31
N LEU A 55 -5.00 -1.94 3.07
CA LEU A 55 -5.45 -1.56 4.40
C LEU A 55 -4.27 -1.26 5.33
N MET A 56 -3.20 -2.04 5.22
CA MET A 56 -1.98 -1.79 5.98
C MET A 56 -1.37 -0.43 5.61
N TYR A 57 -1.31 -0.11 4.32
CA TYR A 57 -0.80 1.17 3.88
C TYR A 57 -1.62 2.32 4.46
N LEU A 58 -2.95 2.22 4.40
CA LEU A 58 -3.82 3.27 4.91
C LEU A 58 -3.71 3.45 6.43
N THR A 59 -3.35 2.38 7.13
CA THR A 59 -3.20 2.44 8.59
C THR A 59 -1.82 2.94 9.00
N TYR A 60 -0.76 2.44 8.35
CA TYR A 60 0.61 2.62 8.85
C TYR A 60 1.43 3.67 8.12
N LEU A 61 1.15 3.96 6.84
CA LEU A 61 1.87 5.01 6.14
C LEU A 61 1.64 6.40 6.77
N PRO A 62 0.39 6.77 7.10
CA PRO A 62 0.18 8.03 7.82
C PRO A 62 0.90 8.07 9.16
N MET A 63 0.93 6.95 9.87
CA MET A 63 1.59 6.89 11.17
C MET A 63 3.09 7.08 11.05
N SER A 64 3.70 6.58 9.98
CA SER A 64 5.15 6.67 9.80
C SER A 64 5.63 8.12 9.70
N GLN A 65 4.77 9.03 9.30
CA GLN A 65 5.11 10.45 9.21
C GLN A 65 5.00 11.16 10.55
N LYS A 66 4.25 10.59 11.49
CA LYS A 66 4.03 11.16 12.81
C LYS A 66 4.87 10.52 13.89
N MET A 67 5.40 9.34 13.64
CA MET A 67 6.18 8.56 14.60
C MET A 67 7.61 8.43 14.10
N ASN A 68 8.54 8.22 15.04
CA ASN A 68 9.91 8.00 14.63
C ASN A 68 10.05 6.62 13.95
N ASN A 69 11.13 6.44 13.19
CA ASN A 69 11.33 5.25 12.39
C ASN A 69 11.39 3.97 13.23
N VAL A 70 11.84 4.08 14.48
CA VAL A 70 11.95 2.90 15.36
C VAL A 70 10.57 2.35 15.69
N LEU A 71 9.64 3.23 16.06
CA LEU A 71 8.27 2.80 16.37
C LEU A 71 7.57 2.24 15.14
N TYR A 72 7.78 2.87 13.99
CA TYR A 72 7.18 2.39 12.74
C TYR A 72 7.69 0.98 12.40
N ALA A 73 8.98 0.76 12.50
CA ALA A 73 9.58 -0.54 12.23
C ALA A 73 9.04 -1.60 13.20
N LYS A 74 8.85 -1.23 14.47
CA LYS A 74 8.32 -2.14 15.48
C LYS A 74 6.89 -2.57 15.13
N TYR A 75 6.05 -1.63 14.71
CA TYR A 75 4.69 -1.96 14.28
C TYR A 75 4.67 -2.88 13.07
N LEU A 76 5.50 -2.60 12.09
CA LEU A 76 5.60 -3.45 10.91
C LEU A 76 5.99 -4.88 11.27
N ASN A 77 6.99 -5.03 12.15
CA ASN A 77 7.43 -6.36 12.58
C ASN A 77 6.30 -7.12 13.26
N GLN A 78 5.50 -6.46 14.08
CA GLN A 78 4.39 -7.11 14.75
C GLN A 78 3.35 -7.62 13.76
N ILE A 79 3.15 -6.92 12.66
CA ILE A 79 2.17 -7.31 11.64
C ILE A 79 2.72 -8.45 10.79
N LEU A 80 3.97 -8.35 10.37
CA LEU A 80 4.57 -9.33 9.47
C LEU A 80 4.86 -10.66 10.15
N THR A 81 5.01 -10.68 11.47
CA THR A 81 5.30 -11.90 12.21
C THR A 81 4.07 -12.64 12.71
N LYS A 82 2.90 -12.08 12.50
CA LYS A 82 1.65 -12.75 12.84
C LYS A 82 1.19 -13.67 11.68
#